data_2557405c61a9a97e3353d279f959c45f
#
_entry.id   2557405c61a9a97e3353d279f959c45f
#
_cell.length_a   1.000
_cell.length_b   1.000
_cell.length_c   1.000
_cell.angle_alpha   90.00
_cell.angle_beta   90.00
_cell.angle_gamma   90.00
#
_symmetry.space_group_name_H-M   'P 1'
#
loop_
_entity.id
_entity.type
_entity.pdbx_description
1 polymer ?
#
loop_
_entity_poly.entity_id
_entity_poly.type
_entity_poly.pdbx_seq_one_letter_code
_entity_poly.pdbx_strand_id
1 'polypeptide(L)'
;MRTLFFTFICLVLACKENPQDSNGYTNDDRLDGESAWNNGATDQKEPLFQISRKKTHQLRDARTGMVVQSTEYPSNWKVISKPIYTLDQKIPDFLVQIEGPNHLKTFNTPTNFHVSYQSQQLTQMMSQYGMASLIRPMVGNQQLFKEDVEPRMQHSGYSFVRQRPMPKDEAYVRQKMQENGFGQGYLEYTATEWKNQNGQKALARIVKIAIQQPLMNNEMMTMWLYTTDYVFVDDGQFEATLDQLHKSTVNTQENPQWKQYLAQLNQQRAMENQRKMQIASQQHQQRMNARWAAFNAHQENMRAISAAQDANHAAFMNRNFGAGSDTGQRQFLNTINEQETVYNPLTGNNYQVNAGSTEYWMDSDGNYIQNNDLFYTPNGDINLNNREWVKVGNAY
;
A
#
# COMPACT_ATOMS: atom_id res chain seq x y z
N MET A 1 15.21 8.78 -16.83
CA MET A 1 13.75 8.90 -16.82
C MET A 1 13.03 7.64 -17.30
N ARG A 2 13.50 6.97 -18.32
CA ARG A 2 12.85 5.77 -18.91
C ARG A 2 12.93 4.50 -18.09
N THR A 3 14.01 4.27 -17.40
CA THR A 3 14.21 3.09 -16.54
C THR A 3 13.19 2.99 -15.44
N LEU A 4 12.83 4.11 -14.84
CA LEU A 4 11.82 4.24 -13.81
C LEU A 4 10.42 3.84 -14.26
N PHE A 5 10.09 4.16 -15.49
CA PHE A 5 8.75 3.91 -16.05
C PHE A 5 8.46 2.42 -16.23
N PHE A 6 9.46 1.66 -16.65
CA PHE A 6 9.28 0.26 -16.99
C PHE A 6 9.22 -0.65 -15.76
N THR A 7 10.10 -0.38 -14.80
CA THR A 7 10.18 -1.15 -13.55
C THR A 7 8.96 -0.97 -12.66
N PHE A 8 8.39 0.23 -12.68
CA PHE A 8 7.26 0.57 -11.83
C PHE A 8 5.94 -0.10 -12.22
N ILE A 9 5.70 -0.26 -13.51
CA ILE A 9 4.47 -0.85 -14.03
C ILE A 9 4.25 -2.27 -13.54
N CYS A 10 5.32 -3.00 -13.36
CA CYS A 10 5.27 -4.37 -12.83
C CYS A 10 5.03 -4.42 -11.31
N LEU A 11 5.37 -3.36 -10.58
CA LEU A 11 5.22 -3.29 -9.12
C LEU A 11 3.77 -3.11 -8.66
N VAL A 12 2.98 -2.35 -9.42
CA VAL A 12 1.58 -2.05 -9.07
C VAL A 12 0.70 -3.31 -9.06
N LEU A 13 1.01 -4.29 -9.91
CA LEU A 13 0.28 -5.57 -9.94
C LEU A 13 0.72 -6.53 -8.82
N ALA A 14 1.87 -6.29 -8.18
CA ALA A 14 2.42 -7.13 -7.13
C ALA A 14 2.04 -6.73 -5.70
N CYS A 15 1.47 -5.54 -5.49
CA CYS A 15 1.13 -5.00 -4.17
C CYS A 15 -0.03 -5.71 -3.43
N LYS A 16 -0.25 -7.00 -3.68
CA LYS A 16 -1.12 -7.86 -2.85
C LYS A 16 -0.34 -8.75 -1.88
N GLU A 17 0.92 -8.47 -1.63
CA GLU A 17 1.71 -9.27 -0.70
C GLU A 17 1.42 -8.89 0.76
N ASN A 18 1.24 -9.94 1.56
CA ASN A 18 1.02 -9.89 3.00
C ASN A 18 2.25 -9.28 3.69
N PRO A 19 2.11 -8.31 4.60
CA PRO A 19 3.23 -7.55 5.16
C PRO A 19 4.09 -8.30 6.19
N GLN A 20 4.02 -9.62 6.26
CA GLN A 20 4.76 -10.37 7.29
C GLN A 20 6.26 -10.55 7.05
N ASP A 21 6.80 -10.18 5.86
CA ASP A 21 8.22 -10.35 5.54
C ASP A 21 9.00 -9.05 5.31
N SER A 22 8.46 -7.90 5.70
CA SER A 22 9.21 -6.64 5.65
C SER A 22 10.03 -6.44 6.91
N ASN A 23 11.13 -7.19 7.03
CA ASN A 23 12.20 -6.82 7.95
C ASN A 23 12.79 -5.48 7.49
N GLY A 24 12.75 -4.53 8.42
CA GLY A 24 13.07 -3.14 8.24
C GLY A 24 14.30 -2.84 7.39
N TYR A 25 14.07 -2.21 6.28
CA TYR A 25 15.09 -1.42 5.62
C TYR A 25 15.02 -0.02 6.19
N THR A 26 15.94 0.27 7.05
CA THR A 26 16.27 1.65 7.43
C THR A 26 16.75 2.37 6.17
N ASN A 27 16.19 3.54 5.94
CA ASN A 27 16.56 4.51 4.86
C ASN A 27 17.98 5.12 5.06
N ASP A 28 18.97 4.33 5.44
CA ASP A 28 20.30 4.84 5.80
C ASP A 28 21.36 4.68 4.69
N ASP A 29 20.99 4.15 3.53
CA ASP A 29 21.81 4.29 2.33
C ASP A 29 21.54 5.64 1.62
N ARG A 30 21.68 6.73 2.36
CA ARG A 30 22.01 8.02 1.77
C ARG A 30 23.37 7.81 1.12
N LEU A 31 23.38 7.79 -0.20
CA LEU A 31 24.59 8.01 -0.95
C LEU A 31 25.14 9.39 -0.53
N ASP A 32 26.05 9.38 0.43
CA ASP A 32 26.89 10.53 0.74
C ASP A 32 27.78 10.80 -0.47
N GLY A 33 27.13 11.34 -1.52
CA GLY A 33 27.81 11.76 -2.75
C GLY A 33 28.57 13.07 -2.59
N GLU A 34 28.76 13.56 -1.36
CA GLU A 34 29.36 14.87 -1.13
C GLU A 34 30.89 14.87 -1.06
N SER A 35 31.56 13.72 -0.93
CA SER A 35 33.03 13.71 -0.76
C SER A 35 33.86 13.57 -2.05
N ALA A 36 33.24 13.43 -3.23
CA ALA A 36 33.96 13.23 -4.49
C ALA A 36 34.01 14.47 -5.42
N TRP A 37 33.72 15.65 -4.91
CA TRP A 37 33.43 16.82 -5.74
C TRP A 37 34.56 17.82 -5.91
N ASN A 38 35.72 17.59 -5.37
CA ASN A 38 36.89 18.46 -5.56
C ASN A 38 38.00 17.69 -6.27
N ASN A 39 38.15 17.88 -7.59
CA ASN A 39 39.46 18.04 -8.24
C ASN A 39 39.33 18.24 -9.75
N GLY A 40 39.83 19.36 -10.23
CA GLY A 40 40.59 19.52 -11.48
C GLY A 40 39.80 19.70 -12.76
N ALA A 41 39.24 20.87 -13.01
CA ALA A 41 38.89 21.29 -14.36
C ALA A 41 40.13 21.85 -15.06
N THR A 42 40.64 21.15 -16.07
CA THR A 42 41.50 21.74 -17.07
C THR A 42 40.65 22.32 -18.20
N ASP A 43 40.78 23.64 -18.36
CA ASP A 43 40.12 24.46 -19.36
C ASP A 43 40.61 24.07 -20.76
N GLN A 44 39.84 23.35 -21.57
CA GLN A 44 39.99 23.22 -23.01
C GLN A 44 38.69 23.60 -23.71
N LYS A 45 38.68 24.80 -24.32
CA LYS A 45 37.65 25.22 -25.27
C LYS A 45 37.74 24.36 -26.52
N GLU A 46 36.89 23.35 -26.63
CA GLU A 46 36.70 22.59 -27.88
C GLU A 46 35.70 23.28 -28.82
N PRO A 47 35.87 23.17 -30.15
CA PRO A 47 35.03 23.88 -31.12
C PRO A 47 33.63 23.29 -31.23
N LEU A 48 32.65 24.15 -31.47
CA LEU A 48 31.21 24.05 -31.31
C LEU A 48 30.46 23.07 -32.24
N PHE A 49 31.08 22.32 -33.11
CA PHE A 49 30.42 21.34 -34.00
C PHE A 49 31.34 20.16 -34.34
N GLN A 50 31.47 19.23 -33.41
CA GLN A 50 31.80 17.86 -33.79
C GLN A 50 30.53 17.05 -33.77
N ILE A 51 30.20 16.35 -34.89
CA ILE A 51 29.24 15.23 -34.89
C ILE A 51 29.79 14.22 -33.88
N SER A 52 29.34 14.31 -32.62
CA SER A 52 29.85 13.45 -31.58
C SER A 52 29.43 12.02 -31.92
N ARG A 53 30.42 11.14 -32.09
CA ARG A 53 30.17 9.70 -32.22
C ARG A 53 29.25 9.30 -31.10
N LYS A 54 28.29 8.42 -31.36
CA LYS A 54 27.39 7.91 -30.37
C LYS A 54 27.99 6.69 -29.68
N LYS A 55 27.66 6.52 -28.40
CA LYS A 55 28.01 5.38 -27.58
C LYS A 55 26.75 4.80 -26.98
N THR A 56 26.57 3.50 -27.10
CA THR A 56 25.45 2.79 -26.48
C THR A 56 25.76 2.47 -25.03
N HIS A 57 24.87 2.87 -24.13
CA HIS A 57 24.88 2.48 -22.73
C HIS A 57 23.74 1.47 -22.48
N GLN A 58 24.05 0.38 -21.77
CA GLN A 58 23.09 -0.68 -21.45
C GLN A 58 22.81 -0.68 -19.96
N LEU A 59 21.54 -0.63 -19.59
CA LEU A 59 21.11 -0.91 -18.23
C LEU A 59 20.92 -2.41 -18.09
N ARG A 60 21.56 -3.00 -17.08
CA ARG A 60 21.53 -4.44 -16.81
C ARG A 60 20.94 -4.72 -15.43
N ASP A 61 20.04 -5.64 -15.35
CA ASP A 61 19.62 -6.21 -14.09
C ASP A 61 20.75 -7.08 -13.52
N ALA A 62 21.26 -6.72 -12.34
CA ALA A 62 22.37 -7.41 -11.72
C ALA A 62 22.05 -8.86 -11.30
N ARG A 63 20.79 -9.21 -11.12
CA ARG A 63 20.33 -10.53 -10.67
C ARG A 63 20.18 -11.51 -11.82
N THR A 64 19.62 -11.06 -12.92
CA THR A 64 19.38 -11.90 -14.09
C THR A 64 20.52 -11.80 -15.13
N GLY A 65 21.35 -10.76 -15.04
CA GLY A 65 22.35 -10.41 -16.06
C GLY A 65 21.76 -9.87 -17.36
N MET A 66 20.42 -9.79 -17.47
CA MET A 66 19.74 -9.36 -18.68
C MET A 66 19.91 -7.86 -18.93
N VAL A 67 20.07 -7.49 -20.18
CA VAL A 67 19.93 -6.09 -20.58
C VAL A 67 18.47 -5.71 -20.46
N VAL A 68 18.19 -4.64 -19.72
CA VAL A 68 16.84 -4.08 -19.57
C VAL A 68 16.52 -3.16 -20.73
N GLN A 69 17.45 -2.27 -21.04
CA GLN A 69 17.35 -1.33 -22.16
C GLN A 69 18.71 -0.83 -22.61
N SER A 70 18.76 -0.29 -23.83
CA SER A 70 19.93 0.32 -24.43
C SER A 70 19.61 1.74 -24.86
N THR A 71 20.47 2.69 -24.54
CA THR A 71 20.31 4.11 -24.89
C THR A 71 21.59 4.62 -25.53
N GLU A 72 21.46 5.37 -26.62
CA GLU A 72 22.57 6.04 -27.26
C GLU A 72 22.78 7.45 -26.68
N TYR A 73 24.02 7.73 -26.29
CA TYR A 73 24.47 9.05 -25.84
C TYR A 73 25.64 9.52 -26.68
N PRO A 74 25.93 10.82 -26.70
CA PRO A 74 27.20 11.36 -27.23
C PRO A 74 28.40 10.63 -26.62
N SER A 75 29.40 10.30 -27.43
CA SER A 75 30.56 9.48 -26.97
C SER A 75 31.40 10.17 -25.91
N ASN A 76 31.35 11.52 -25.83
CA ASN A 76 31.99 12.33 -24.84
C ASN A 76 31.21 12.44 -23.51
N TRP A 77 30.05 11.79 -23.39
CA TRP A 77 29.31 11.66 -22.14
C TRP A 77 29.71 10.39 -21.42
N LYS A 78 30.01 10.49 -20.15
CA LYS A 78 30.20 9.36 -19.24
C LYS A 78 28.87 9.03 -18.59
N VAL A 79 28.37 7.83 -18.81
CA VAL A 79 27.11 7.36 -18.25
C VAL A 79 27.43 6.26 -17.25
N ILE A 80 26.94 6.43 -16.02
CA ILE A 80 27.06 5.47 -14.93
C ILE A 80 25.64 5.08 -14.52
N SER A 81 25.40 3.80 -14.32
CA SER A 81 24.11 3.31 -13.84
C SER A 81 24.29 2.28 -12.74
N LYS A 82 23.42 2.32 -11.74
CA LYS A 82 23.38 1.39 -10.62
C LYS A 82 21.96 0.85 -10.50
N PRO A 83 21.74 -0.48 -10.60
CA PRO A 83 20.45 -1.06 -10.26
C PRO A 83 20.26 -1.01 -8.75
N ILE A 84 19.04 -0.64 -8.33
CA ILE A 84 18.60 -0.69 -6.93
C ILE A 84 17.30 -1.48 -6.87
N TYR A 85 17.04 -2.16 -5.75
CA TYR A 85 15.88 -3.02 -5.57
C TYR A 85 15.12 -2.52 -4.34
N THR A 86 14.09 -1.71 -4.55
CA THR A 86 13.39 -1.01 -3.46
C THR A 86 12.21 -1.80 -2.90
N LEU A 87 11.13 -1.90 -3.63
CA LEU A 87 9.85 -2.41 -3.11
C LEU A 87 9.73 -3.93 -3.13
N ASP A 88 10.28 -4.55 -4.13
CA ASP A 88 10.22 -5.98 -4.28
C ASP A 88 11.58 -6.50 -4.69
N GLN A 89 12.46 -6.63 -4.25
CA GLN A 89 13.79 -7.13 -4.56
C GLN A 89 13.98 -7.92 -5.89
N LYS A 90 12.95 -8.03 -6.74
CA LYS A 90 13.00 -8.79 -8.00
C LYS A 90 13.10 -7.92 -9.24
N ILE A 91 12.58 -6.69 -9.18
CA ILE A 91 12.60 -5.76 -10.30
C ILE A 91 13.51 -4.58 -9.96
N PRO A 92 14.55 -4.32 -10.76
CA PRO A 92 15.44 -3.21 -10.49
C PRO A 92 14.81 -1.87 -10.87
N ASP A 93 14.98 -0.88 -10.01
CA ASP A 93 15.01 0.52 -10.37
C ASP A 93 16.46 0.91 -10.71
N PHE A 94 16.68 2.01 -11.44
CA PHE A 94 18.03 2.38 -11.85
C PHE A 94 18.34 3.82 -11.50
N LEU A 95 19.39 4.02 -10.73
CA LEU A 95 20.02 5.32 -10.61
C LEU A 95 20.93 5.51 -11.83
N VAL A 96 20.72 6.58 -12.55
CA VAL A 96 21.52 6.92 -13.75
C VAL A 96 22.14 8.30 -13.54
N GLN A 97 23.44 8.35 -13.67
CA GLN A 97 24.23 9.58 -13.63
C GLN A 97 24.91 9.78 -14.98
N ILE A 98 24.86 10.99 -15.51
CA ILE A 98 25.55 11.36 -16.75
C ILE A 98 26.46 12.56 -16.43
N GLU A 99 27.69 12.46 -16.86
CA GLU A 99 28.67 13.53 -16.81
C GLU A 99 29.15 13.83 -18.22
N GLY A 100 29.39 15.09 -18.54
CA GLY A 100 29.83 15.49 -19.89
C GLY A 100 30.50 16.85 -19.91
N PRO A 101 30.84 17.35 -21.11
CA PRO A 101 31.43 18.66 -21.26
C PRO A 101 30.48 19.79 -20.79
N ASN A 102 31.00 20.98 -20.61
CA ASN A 102 30.26 22.18 -20.18
C ASN A 102 29.59 22.01 -18.82
N HIS A 103 30.26 21.32 -17.90
CA HIS A 103 29.77 20.99 -16.56
C HIS A 103 28.45 20.18 -16.56
N LEU A 104 28.18 19.46 -17.66
CA LEU A 104 27.01 18.60 -17.70
C LEU A 104 27.07 17.55 -16.60
N LYS A 105 26.03 17.54 -15.79
CA LYS A 105 25.77 16.53 -14.80
C LYS A 105 24.30 16.27 -14.70
N THR A 106 23.92 14.99 -14.77
CA THR A 106 22.54 14.59 -14.51
C THR A 106 22.49 13.46 -13.52
N PHE A 107 21.44 13.40 -12.73
CA PHE A 107 21.11 12.23 -11.91
C PHE A 107 19.62 12.19 -11.60
N ASN A 108 19.12 11.01 -11.30
CA ASN A 108 17.77 10.81 -10.80
C ASN A 108 17.79 10.29 -9.35
N THR A 109 16.71 10.50 -8.63
CA THR A 109 16.49 9.89 -7.31
C THR A 109 15.84 8.52 -7.46
N PRO A 110 15.91 7.65 -6.43
CA PRO A 110 15.07 6.47 -6.37
C PRO A 110 13.60 6.81 -6.50
N THR A 111 12.82 5.88 -7.04
CA THR A 111 11.37 6.02 -7.10
C THR A 111 10.79 5.94 -5.69
N ASN A 112 10.04 6.96 -5.32
CA ASN A 112 9.26 6.97 -4.08
C ASN A 112 7.88 6.41 -4.37
N PHE A 113 7.51 5.33 -3.72
CA PHE A 113 6.21 4.68 -3.84
C PHE A 113 5.40 4.84 -2.57
N HIS A 114 4.12 5.17 -2.74
CA HIS A 114 3.20 5.39 -1.64
C HIS A 114 1.82 4.84 -1.94
N VAL A 115 1.07 4.58 -0.88
CA VAL A 115 -0.33 4.17 -0.91
C VAL A 115 -1.13 5.12 -0.02
N SER A 116 -2.29 5.55 -0.48
CA SER A 116 -3.26 6.27 0.33
C SER A 116 -4.62 5.58 0.26
N TYR A 117 -5.31 5.53 1.38
CA TYR A 117 -6.64 4.97 1.51
C TYR A 117 -7.64 6.08 1.75
N GLN A 118 -8.86 5.89 1.27
CA GLN A 118 -9.92 6.89 1.41
C GLN A 118 -10.36 7.04 2.87
N SER A 119 -10.51 5.92 3.60
CA SER A 119 -10.91 5.96 5.00
C SER A 119 -9.73 5.97 5.97
N GLN A 120 -9.88 6.69 7.08
CA GLN A 120 -8.91 6.72 8.16
C GLN A 120 -8.82 5.35 8.85
N GLN A 121 -9.95 4.65 8.98
CA GLN A 121 -10.00 3.33 9.59
C GLN A 121 -9.13 2.32 8.82
N LEU A 122 -9.26 2.28 7.49
CA LEU A 122 -8.45 1.42 6.65
C LEU A 122 -6.97 1.82 6.71
N THR A 123 -6.68 3.12 6.74
CA THR A 123 -5.32 3.65 6.93
C THR A 123 -4.68 3.14 8.23
N GLN A 124 -5.40 3.21 9.35
CA GLN A 124 -4.92 2.72 10.65
C GLN A 124 -4.72 1.21 10.63
N MET A 125 -5.69 0.47 10.11
CA MET A 125 -5.61 -0.99 9.99
C MET A 125 -4.38 -1.40 9.17
N MET A 126 -4.19 -0.83 7.98
CA MET A 126 -3.06 -1.17 7.11
C MET A 126 -1.71 -0.74 7.71
N SER A 127 -1.68 0.33 8.50
CA SER A 127 -0.48 0.71 9.26
C SER A 127 -0.08 -0.35 10.28
N GLN A 128 -1.06 -0.95 10.97
CA GLN A 128 -0.82 -2.04 11.92
C GLN A 128 -0.33 -3.33 11.23
N TYR A 129 -0.68 -3.54 9.98
CA TYR A 129 -0.18 -4.65 9.16
C TYR A 129 1.20 -4.40 8.53
N GLY A 130 1.99 -3.46 9.04
CA GLY A 130 3.37 -3.20 8.63
C GLY A 130 3.52 -2.34 7.37
N MET A 131 2.44 -1.75 6.84
CA MET A 131 2.49 -0.87 5.67
C MET A 131 2.71 0.61 6.02
N ALA A 132 2.96 0.94 7.28
CA ALA A 132 3.05 2.33 7.75
C ALA A 132 4.05 3.18 6.94
N SER A 133 5.19 2.62 6.54
CA SER A 133 6.23 3.31 5.76
C SER A 133 5.80 3.66 4.33
N LEU A 134 4.83 2.94 3.78
CA LEU A 134 4.31 3.17 2.43
C LEU A 134 3.08 4.09 2.43
N ILE A 135 2.43 4.24 3.57
CA ILE A 135 1.20 5.01 3.67
C ILE A 135 1.53 6.50 3.73
N ARG A 136 1.13 7.20 2.69
CA ARG A 136 1.23 8.67 2.60
C ARG A 136 0.06 9.19 1.77
N PRO A 137 -0.69 10.21 2.25
CA PRO A 137 -1.68 10.90 1.43
C PRO A 137 -1.05 11.40 0.12
N MET A 138 -1.77 11.28 -0.98
CA MET A 138 -1.28 11.80 -2.25
C MET A 138 -1.23 13.34 -2.19
N VAL A 139 -0.08 13.90 -2.51
CA VAL A 139 0.17 15.34 -2.53
C VAL A 139 0.47 15.83 -3.94
N GLY A 140 0.21 17.11 -4.22
CA GLY A 140 0.54 17.73 -5.50
C GLY A 140 2.05 17.92 -5.69
N ASN A 141 2.50 18.06 -6.96
CA ASN A 141 3.91 18.32 -7.27
C ASN A 141 4.45 19.61 -6.62
N GLN A 142 3.59 20.58 -6.36
CA GLN A 142 4.00 21.81 -5.66
C GLN A 142 4.50 21.52 -4.23
N GLN A 143 3.88 20.58 -3.54
CA GLN A 143 4.34 20.16 -2.22
C GLN A 143 5.63 19.36 -2.30
N LEU A 144 5.71 18.38 -3.23
CA LEU A 144 6.94 17.61 -3.48
C LEU A 144 8.11 18.52 -3.88
N PHE A 145 7.84 19.58 -4.63
CA PHE A 145 8.85 20.59 -4.96
C PHE A 145 9.43 21.23 -3.72
N LYS A 146 8.59 21.67 -2.79
CA LYS A 146 9.03 22.30 -1.54
C LYS A 146 9.75 21.34 -0.59
N GLU A 147 9.34 20.08 -0.59
CA GLU A 147 9.91 19.08 0.33
C GLU A 147 11.25 18.54 -0.18
N ASP A 148 11.37 18.24 -1.48
CA ASP A 148 12.48 17.45 -2.01
C ASP A 148 13.39 18.23 -2.97
N VAL A 149 12.81 19.12 -3.80
CA VAL A 149 13.58 19.79 -4.86
C VAL A 149 14.20 21.10 -4.35
N GLU A 150 13.38 21.96 -3.77
CA GLU A 150 13.81 23.30 -3.36
C GLU A 150 14.97 23.26 -2.34
N PRO A 151 14.92 22.47 -1.26
CA PRO A 151 16.01 22.38 -0.29
C PRO A 151 17.31 21.88 -0.92
N ARG A 152 17.21 20.87 -1.81
CA ARG A 152 18.38 20.31 -2.51
C ARG A 152 19.03 21.33 -3.45
N MET A 153 18.23 22.05 -4.21
CA MET A 153 18.72 23.05 -5.16
C MET A 153 19.36 24.23 -4.44
N GLN A 154 18.74 24.71 -3.37
CA GLN A 154 19.27 25.79 -2.53
C GLN A 154 20.58 25.37 -1.86
N HIS A 155 20.66 24.17 -1.31
CA HIS A 155 21.90 23.64 -0.73
C HIS A 155 23.03 23.54 -1.76
N SER A 156 22.69 23.25 -3.01
CA SER A 156 23.65 23.22 -4.13
C SER A 156 23.98 24.61 -4.70
N GLY A 157 23.51 25.69 -4.09
CA GLY A 157 23.80 27.07 -4.48
C GLY A 157 23.01 27.60 -5.67
N TYR A 158 21.88 26.95 -6.00
CA TYR A 158 20.98 27.35 -7.10
C TYR A 158 19.78 28.12 -6.57
N SER A 159 19.39 29.17 -7.28
CA SER A 159 18.16 29.94 -7.04
C SER A 159 17.09 29.58 -8.08
N PHE A 160 15.84 29.52 -7.65
CA PHE A 160 14.70 29.28 -8.51
C PHE A 160 14.54 30.43 -9.52
N VAL A 161 14.33 30.07 -10.79
CA VAL A 161 14.07 31.03 -11.86
C VAL A 161 12.59 31.02 -12.23
N ARG A 162 12.08 29.86 -12.63
CA ARG A 162 10.69 29.71 -13.07
C ARG A 162 10.26 28.25 -13.13
N GLN A 163 8.97 28.02 -13.16
CA GLN A 163 8.42 26.77 -13.67
C GLN A 163 8.53 26.76 -15.21
N ARG A 164 8.98 25.63 -15.77
CA ARG A 164 9.26 25.49 -17.19
C ARG A 164 8.37 24.42 -17.81
N PRO A 165 7.52 24.76 -18.78
CA PRO A 165 6.79 23.74 -19.55
C PRO A 165 7.72 22.85 -20.37
N MET A 166 7.52 21.55 -20.31
CA MET A 166 8.26 20.53 -21.07
C MET A 166 7.29 19.62 -21.84
N PRO A 167 6.51 20.15 -22.81
CA PRO A 167 5.41 19.41 -23.42
C PRO A 167 5.86 18.17 -24.17
N LYS A 168 7.04 18.17 -24.78
CA LYS A 168 7.59 16.98 -25.47
C LYS A 168 7.89 15.85 -24.48
N ASP A 169 8.49 16.16 -23.35
CA ASP A 169 8.83 15.17 -22.31
C ASP A 169 7.58 14.66 -21.62
N GLU A 170 6.64 15.54 -21.31
CA GLU A 170 5.35 15.15 -20.73
C GLU A 170 4.56 14.24 -21.69
N ALA A 171 4.43 14.61 -22.94
CA ALA A 171 3.74 13.80 -23.95
C ALA A 171 4.40 12.42 -24.08
N TYR A 172 5.72 12.37 -24.07
CA TYR A 172 6.46 11.11 -24.10
C TYR A 172 6.16 10.22 -22.85
N VAL A 173 6.15 10.81 -21.65
CA VAL A 173 5.79 10.09 -20.42
C VAL A 173 4.36 9.55 -20.52
N ARG A 174 3.42 10.36 -20.99
CA ARG A 174 2.02 9.99 -21.19
C ARG A 174 1.85 8.86 -22.20
N GLN A 175 2.56 8.94 -23.31
CA GLN A 175 2.58 7.85 -24.30
C GLN A 175 3.07 6.54 -23.66
N LYS A 176 4.16 6.60 -22.89
CA LYS A 176 4.69 5.41 -22.19
C LYS A 176 3.74 4.84 -21.15
N MET A 177 2.98 5.66 -20.47
CA MET A 177 1.88 5.20 -19.60
C MET A 177 0.85 4.40 -20.40
N GLN A 178 0.42 4.91 -21.54
CA GLN A 178 -0.57 4.23 -22.40
C GLN A 178 -0.05 2.89 -22.93
N GLU A 179 1.18 2.88 -23.50
CA GLU A 179 1.84 1.66 -24.02
C GLU A 179 1.96 0.55 -22.95
N ASN A 180 1.98 0.92 -21.70
CA ASN A 180 2.14 0.01 -20.57
C ASN A 180 0.83 -0.25 -19.78
N GLY A 181 -0.32 0.12 -20.34
CA GLY A 181 -1.62 -0.18 -19.73
C GLY A 181 -2.08 0.76 -18.63
N PHE A 182 -1.41 1.89 -18.42
CA PHE A 182 -1.76 2.90 -17.40
C PHE A 182 -2.39 4.16 -17.98
N GLY A 183 -2.98 4.07 -19.15
CA GLY A 183 -3.58 5.22 -19.84
C GLY A 183 -4.66 5.96 -19.04
N GLN A 184 -5.31 5.29 -18.09
CA GLN A 184 -6.28 5.90 -17.16
C GLN A 184 -5.65 6.45 -15.87
N GLY A 185 -4.33 6.28 -15.69
CA GLY A 185 -3.63 6.82 -14.53
C GLY A 185 -3.51 8.34 -14.59
N TYR A 186 -3.50 8.95 -13.41
CA TYR A 186 -3.21 10.37 -13.26
C TYR A 186 -1.72 10.63 -13.44
N LEU A 187 -1.36 11.58 -14.31
CA LEU A 187 0.00 12.06 -14.50
C LEU A 187 0.09 13.53 -14.11
N GLU A 188 1.01 13.86 -13.24
CA GLU A 188 1.42 15.23 -12.98
C GLU A 188 2.92 15.37 -13.26
N TYR A 189 3.24 16.23 -14.21
CA TYR A 189 4.60 16.51 -14.67
C TYR A 189 4.95 17.96 -14.35
N THR A 190 6.03 18.19 -13.63
CA THR A 190 6.50 19.55 -13.30
C THR A 190 7.99 19.63 -13.54
N ALA A 191 8.42 20.66 -14.26
CA ALA A 191 9.82 21.00 -14.42
C ALA A 191 10.08 22.44 -13.96
N THR A 192 11.23 22.66 -13.35
CA THR A 192 11.64 23.94 -12.79
C THR A 192 13.05 24.27 -13.23
N GLU A 193 13.25 25.53 -13.64
CA GLU A 193 14.55 26.08 -14.07
C GLU A 193 15.20 26.84 -12.92
N TRP A 194 16.49 26.64 -12.75
CA TRP A 194 17.31 27.18 -11.68
C TRP A 194 18.59 27.77 -12.25
N LYS A 195 19.18 28.70 -11.54
CA LYS A 195 20.47 29.34 -11.93
C LYS A 195 21.33 29.56 -10.69
N ASN A 196 22.65 29.36 -10.85
CA ASN A 196 23.61 29.70 -9.83
C ASN A 196 24.41 30.96 -10.22
N GLN A 197 25.22 31.44 -9.29
CA GLN A 197 26.05 32.65 -9.50
C GLN A 197 27.22 32.42 -10.48
N ASN A 198 27.58 31.16 -10.75
CA ASN A 198 28.68 30.77 -11.62
C ASN A 198 28.28 30.67 -13.09
N GLY A 199 27.09 31.13 -13.48
CA GLY A 199 26.62 31.08 -14.86
C GLY A 199 26.16 29.71 -15.31
N GLN A 200 25.87 28.81 -14.38
CA GLN A 200 25.26 27.51 -14.68
C GLN A 200 23.75 27.53 -14.50
N LYS A 201 23.04 26.76 -15.31
CA LYS A 201 21.61 26.48 -15.18
C LYS A 201 21.38 25.06 -14.74
N ALA A 202 20.27 24.85 -14.09
CA ALA A 202 19.79 23.53 -13.79
C ALA A 202 18.30 23.38 -14.12
N LEU A 203 17.90 22.15 -14.42
CA LEU A 203 16.52 21.71 -14.53
C LEU A 203 16.27 20.66 -13.45
N ALA A 204 15.23 20.84 -12.67
CA ALA A 204 14.71 19.79 -11.79
C ALA A 204 13.31 19.39 -12.27
N ARG A 205 13.06 18.10 -12.40
CA ARG A 205 11.78 17.56 -12.86
C ARG A 205 11.19 16.66 -11.81
N ILE A 206 9.87 16.74 -11.64
CA ILE A 206 9.08 15.82 -10.82
C ILE A 206 8.08 15.14 -11.75
N VAL A 207 8.13 13.83 -11.79
CA VAL A 207 7.14 13.01 -12.49
C VAL A 207 6.38 12.23 -11.43
N LYS A 208 5.09 12.49 -11.29
CA LYS A 208 4.19 11.77 -10.39
C LYS A 208 3.13 11.04 -11.18
N ILE A 209 2.92 9.77 -10.83
CA ILE A 209 1.89 8.91 -11.41
C ILE A 209 1.05 8.36 -10.27
N ALA A 210 -0.26 8.33 -10.46
CA ALA A 210 -1.18 7.74 -9.52
C ALA A 210 -2.22 6.88 -10.23
N ILE A 211 -2.62 5.79 -9.57
CA ILE A 211 -3.64 4.86 -10.04
C ILE A 211 -4.61 4.62 -8.90
N GLN A 212 -5.89 4.74 -9.19
CA GLN A 212 -6.94 4.44 -8.24
C GLN A 212 -7.44 3.02 -8.46
N GLN A 213 -7.60 2.27 -7.39
CA GLN A 213 -8.18 0.93 -7.40
C GLN A 213 -9.34 0.86 -6.42
N PRO A 214 -10.51 0.38 -6.86
CA PRO A 214 -11.60 0.09 -5.94
C PRO A 214 -11.21 -1.11 -5.05
N LEU A 215 -11.56 -0.99 -3.79
CA LEU A 215 -11.48 -2.05 -2.79
C LEU A 215 -12.89 -2.56 -2.49
N MET A 216 -13.01 -3.52 -1.58
CA MET A 216 -14.31 -3.95 -1.06
C MET A 216 -15.02 -2.79 -0.35
N ASN A 217 -16.34 -2.84 -0.24
CA ASN A 217 -17.18 -1.85 0.45
C ASN A 217 -17.10 -0.42 -0.13
N ASN A 218 -16.93 -0.27 -1.45
CA ASN A 218 -16.79 1.03 -2.13
C ASN A 218 -15.63 1.91 -1.65
N GLU A 219 -14.70 1.36 -0.91
CA GLU A 219 -13.46 2.03 -0.54
C GLU A 219 -12.54 2.16 -1.75
N MET A 220 -11.77 3.24 -1.79
CA MET A 220 -10.78 3.47 -2.84
C MET A 220 -9.37 3.50 -2.25
N MET A 221 -8.46 2.83 -2.94
CA MET A 221 -7.03 2.92 -2.69
C MET A 221 -6.37 3.67 -3.85
N THR A 222 -5.53 4.64 -3.52
CA THR A 222 -4.67 5.31 -4.50
C THR A 222 -3.23 4.87 -4.29
N MET A 223 -2.69 4.17 -5.28
CA MET A 223 -1.26 3.91 -5.37
C MET A 223 -0.62 5.03 -6.17
N TRP A 224 0.42 5.64 -5.63
CA TRP A 224 1.09 6.74 -6.31
C TRP A 224 2.59 6.70 -6.07
N LEU A 225 3.28 7.23 -7.03
CA LEU A 225 4.73 7.33 -6.97
C LEU A 225 5.18 8.63 -7.57
N TYR A 226 6.39 9.00 -7.20
CA TYR A 226 7.09 10.06 -7.89
C TYR A 226 8.59 9.77 -7.95
N THR A 227 9.21 10.43 -8.91
CA THR A 227 10.66 10.51 -9.04
C THR A 227 11.05 11.93 -9.34
N THR A 228 12.26 12.30 -8.93
CA THR A 228 12.87 13.55 -9.32
C THR A 228 14.13 13.27 -10.12
N ASP A 229 14.41 14.10 -11.09
CA ASP A 229 15.67 14.09 -11.82
C ASP A 229 16.19 15.51 -12.03
N TYR A 230 17.48 15.61 -12.15
CA TYR A 230 18.22 16.87 -12.17
C TYR A 230 19.18 16.90 -13.35
N VAL A 231 19.27 18.05 -14.00
CA VAL A 231 20.23 18.34 -15.08
C VAL A 231 20.93 19.65 -14.72
N PHE A 232 22.24 19.63 -14.73
CA PHE A 232 23.11 20.80 -14.48
C PHE A 232 24.00 20.98 -15.68
N VAL A 233 24.18 22.21 -16.17
CA VAL A 233 25.03 22.51 -17.32
C VAL A 233 25.27 24.03 -17.39
N ASP A 234 26.27 24.45 -18.13
CA ASP A 234 26.51 25.85 -18.42
C ASP A 234 25.33 26.50 -19.16
N ASP A 235 24.99 27.75 -18.84
CA ASP A 235 23.80 28.45 -19.36
C ASP A 235 23.74 28.41 -20.90
N GLY A 236 24.90 28.70 -21.57
CA GLY A 236 24.96 28.71 -23.05
C GLY A 236 24.71 27.35 -23.71
N GLN A 237 24.75 26.23 -22.98
CA GLN A 237 24.55 24.89 -23.50
C GLN A 237 23.25 24.25 -22.99
N PHE A 238 22.49 24.96 -22.17
CA PHE A 238 21.34 24.42 -21.47
C PHE A 238 20.28 23.85 -22.42
N GLU A 239 19.84 24.62 -23.40
CA GLU A 239 18.81 24.18 -24.36
C GLU A 239 19.27 23.01 -25.23
N ALA A 240 20.49 23.10 -25.77
CA ALA A 240 21.07 22.05 -26.61
C ALA A 240 21.23 20.74 -25.83
N THR A 241 21.60 20.82 -24.58
CA THR A 241 21.73 19.65 -23.68
C THR A 241 20.38 19.03 -23.39
N LEU A 242 19.35 19.81 -23.09
CA LEU A 242 17.99 19.27 -22.86
C LEU A 242 17.44 18.60 -24.11
N ASP A 243 17.62 19.18 -25.29
CA ASP A 243 17.20 18.56 -26.55
C ASP A 243 17.96 17.27 -26.83
N GLN A 244 19.26 17.23 -26.58
CA GLN A 244 20.06 16.00 -26.73
C GLN A 244 19.65 14.91 -25.73
N LEU A 245 19.37 15.25 -24.47
CA LEU A 245 18.85 14.31 -23.48
C LEU A 245 17.47 13.77 -23.90
N HIS A 246 16.59 14.65 -24.40
CA HIS A 246 15.29 14.23 -24.92
C HIS A 246 15.45 13.23 -26.10
N LYS A 247 16.29 13.55 -27.08
CA LYS A 247 16.59 12.66 -28.21
C LYS A 247 17.13 11.30 -27.76
N SER A 248 18.09 11.29 -26.85
CA SER A 248 18.63 10.04 -26.28
C SER A 248 17.52 9.25 -25.58
N THR A 249 16.64 9.92 -24.86
CA THR A 249 15.50 9.33 -24.20
C THR A 249 14.51 8.71 -25.18
N VAL A 250 14.09 9.41 -26.20
CA VAL A 250 13.14 8.90 -27.21
C VAL A 250 13.70 7.72 -28.00
N ASN A 251 15.00 7.71 -28.28
CA ASN A 251 15.68 6.66 -29.04
C ASN A 251 16.13 5.45 -28.21
N THR A 252 15.75 5.37 -26.92
CA THR A 252 16.07 4.18 -26.12
C THR A 252 15.33 2.95 -26.63
N GLN A 253 16.05 1.87 -26.76
CA GLN A 253 15.52 0.57 -27.14
C GLN A 253 15.33 -0.31 -25.90
N GLU A 254 14.11 -0.78 -25.71
CA GLU A 254 13.77 -1.70 -24.64
C GLU A 254 14.06 -3.15 -25.11
N ASN A 255 14.58 -3.97 -24.22
CA ASN A 255 14.84 -5.37 -24.54
C ASN A 255 13.53 -6.18 -24.53
N PRO A 256 13.10 -6.76 -25.67
CA PRO A 256 11.86 -7.56 -25.72
C PRO A 256 11.92 -8.79 -24.79
N GLN A 257 13.08 -9.42 -24.62
CA GLN A 257 13.25 -10.56 -23.75
C GLN A 257 13.04 -10.17 -22.27
N TRP A 258 13.53 -8.98 -21.87
CA TRP A 258 13.27 -8.44 -20.55
C TRP A 258 11.77 -8.17 -20.33
N LYS A 259 11.07 -7.61 -21.32
CA LYS A 259 9.61 -7.43 -21.25
C LYS A 259 8.87 -8.75 -21.05
N GLN A 260 9.26 -9.76 -21.82
CA GLN A 260 8.65 -11.09 -21.69
C GLN A 260 8.93 -11.71 -20.31
N TYR A 261 10.15 -11.60 -19.81
CA TYR A 261 10.51 -12.03 -18.46
C TYR A 261 9.66 -11.34 -17.40
N LEU A 262 9.49 -10.02 -17.47
CA LEU A 262 8.64 -9.28 -16.56
C LEU A 262 7.17 -9.70 -16.64
N ALA A 263 6.64 -9.91 -17.83
CA ALA A 263 5.27 -10.39 -18.02
C ALA A 263 5.07 -11.76 -17.35
N GLN A 264 6.02 -12.70 -17.54
CA GLN A 264 5.99 -14.00 -16.88
C GLN A 264 6.09 -13.88 -15.36
N LEU A 265 7.00 -13.03 -14.86
CA LEU A 265 7.16 -12.79 -13.41
C LEU A 265 5.87 -12.25 -12.80
N ASN A 266 5.21 -11.29 -13.46
CA ASN A 266 3.94 -10.74 -12.99
C ASN A 266 2.80 -11.75 -13.02
N GLN A 267 2.75 -12.59 -14.06
CA GLN A 267 1.77 -13.67 -14.14
C GLN A 267 1.97 -14.69 -13.00
N GLN A 268 3.22 -15.07 -12.72
CA GLN A 268 3.53 -15.96 -11.60
C GLN A 268 3.10 -15.35 -10.26
N ARG A 269 3.37 -14.06 -10.04
CA ARG A 269 2.93 -13.35 -8.83
C ARG A 269 1.42 -13.28 -8.70
N ALA A 270 0.72 -12.97 -9.78
CA ALA A 270 -0.73 -12.95 -9.79
C ALA A 270 -1.32 -14.31 -9.39
N MET A 271 -0.79 -15.40 -9.95
CA MET A 271 -1.19 -16.77 -9.59
C MET A 271 -0.85 -17.10 -8.13
N GLU A 272 0.33 -16.75 -7.66
CA GLU A 272 0.76 -16.98 -6.27
C GLU A 272 -0.14 -16.21 -5.28
N ASN A 273 -0.42 -14.94 -5.56
CA ASN A 273 -1.31 -14.13 -4.73
C ASN A 273 -2.74 -14.69 -4.74
N GLN A 274 -3.26 -15.11 -5.89
CA GLN A 274 -4.55 -15.77 -5.98
C GLN A 274 -4.59 -17.04 -5.13
N ARG A 275 -3.54 -17.86 -5.19
CA ARG A 275 -3.42 -19.07 -4.35
C ARG A 275 -3.35 -18.72 -2.85
N LYS A 276 -2.56 -17.72 -2.46
CA LYS A 276 -2.51 -17.23 -1.06
C LYS A 276 -3.88 -16.77 -0.57
N MET A 277 -4.62 -16.02 -1.40
CA MET A 277 -5.98 -15.58 -1.07
C MET A 277 -6.95 -16.75 -0.92
N GLN A 278 -6.90 -17.75 -1.80
CA GLN A 278 -7.73 -18.97 -1.70
C GLN A 278 -7.44 -19.74 -0.40
N ILE A 279 -6.16 -19.92 -0.07
CA ILE A 279 -5.74 -20.59 1.18
C ILE A 279 -6.23 -19.80 2.39
N ALA A 280 -6.05 -18.49 2.41
CA ALA A 280 -6.51 -17.63 3.50
C ALA A 280 -8.04 -17.69 3.67
N SER A 281 -8.78 -17.66 2.56
CA SER A 281 -10.23 -17.80 2.55
C SER A 281 -10.67 -19.16 3.10
N GLN A 282 -10.05 -20.26 2.66
CA GLN A 282 -10.35 -21.60 3.17
C GLN A 282 -10.06 -21.72 4.67
N GLN A 283 -8.93 -21.20 5.13
CA GLN A 283 -8.57 -21.19 6.56
C GLN A 283 -9.55 -20.34 7.38
N HIS A 284 -10.00 -19.20 6.83
CA HIS A 284 -11.03 -18.39 7.47
C HIS A 284 -12.33 -19.17 7.62
N GLN A 285 -12.80 -19.80 6.52
CA GLN A 285 -13.99 -20.63 6.51
C GLN A 285 -13.92 -21.77 7.54
N GLN A 286 -12.76 -22.48 7.59
CA GLN A 286 -12.54 -23.55 8.57
C GLN A 286 -12.62 -23.03 10.01
N ARG A 287 -11.99 -21.89 10.30
CA ARG A 287 -12.05 -21.25 11.64
C ARG A 287 -13.47 -20.86 12.01
N MET A 288 -14.22 -20.32 11.04
CA MET A 288 -15.62 -19.95 11.27
C MET A 288 -16.49 -21.18 11.52
N ASN A 289 -16.34 -22.24 10.71
CA ASN A 289 -17.07 -23.50 10.91
C ASN A 289 -16.76 -24.13 12.29
N ALA A 290 -15.48 -24.10 12.71
CA ALA A 290 -15.09 -24.60 14.04
C ALA A 290 -15.73 -23.78 15.18
N ARG A 291 -15.78 -22.44 15.03
CA ARG A 291 -16.47 -21.56 16.00
C ARG A 291 -17.97 -21.88 16.07
N TRP A 292 -18.62 -22.05 14.91
CA TRP A 292 -20.01 -22.43 14.87
C TRP A 292 -20.29 -23.79 15.51
N ALA A 293 -19.45 -24.79 15.24
CA ALA A 293 -19.58 -26.12 15.84
C ALA A 293 -19.42 -26.03 17.39
N ALA A 294 -18.42 -25.26 17.86
CA ALA A 294 -18.23 -25.05 19.30
C ALA A 294 -19.40 -24.31 19.95
N PHE A 295 -19.93 -23.28 19.28
CA PHE A 295 -21.09 -22.54 19.76
C PHE A 295 -22.35 -23.44 19.85
N ASN A 296 -22.64 -24.22 18.80
CA ASN A 296 -23.78 -25.14 18.79
C ASN A 296 -23.64 -26.23 19.87
N ALA A 297 -22.46 -26.80 20.03
CA ALA A 297 -22.19 -27.78 21.09
C ALA A 297 -22.39 -27.16 22.49
N HIS A 298 -21.96 -25.90 22.69
CA HIS A 298 -22.20 -25.18 23.94
C HIS A 298 -23.71 -24.98 24.17
N GLN A 299 -24.46 -24.55 23.15
CA GLN A 299 -25.92 -24.39 23.25
C GLN A 299 -26.64 -25.71 23.60
N GLU A 300 -26.23 -26.81 22.96
CA GLU A 300 -26.80 -28.14 23.25
C GLU A 300 -26.50 -28.57 24.70
N ASN A 301 -25.26 -28.37 25.16
CA ASN A 301 -24.89 -28.65 26.54
C ASN A 301 -25.73 -27.85 27.54
N MET A 302 -25.91 -26.54 27.25
CA MET A 302 -26.71 -25.67 28.11
C MET A 302 -28.18 -26.10 28.15
N ARG A 303 -28.77 -26.49 27.01
CA ARG A 303 -30.14 -27.05 26.97
C ARG A 303 -30.23 -28.34 27.76
N ALA A 304 -29.25 -29.22 27.63
CA ALA A 304 -29.23 -30.49 28.37
C ALA A 304 -29.11 -30.27 29.87
N ILE A 305 -28.25 -29.33 30.32
CA ILE A 305 -28.12 -28.96 31.73
C ILE A 305 -29.42 -28.35 32.26
N SER A 306 -30.05 -27.44 31.52
CA SER A 306 -31.35 -26.86 31.93
C SER A 306 -32.44 -27.93 32.06
N ALA A 307 -32.56 -28.81 31.05
CA ALA A 307 -33.52 -29.89 31.06
C ALA A 307 -33.31 -30.89 32.25
N ALA A 308 -32.04 -31.19 32.56
CA ALA A 308 -31.71 -32.03 33.72
C ALA A 308 -32.02 -31.34 35.05
N GLN A 309 -31.80 -30.01 35.16
CA GLN A 309 -32.16 -29.24 36.34
C GLN A 309 -33.66 -29.15 36.51
N ASP A 310 -34.42 -28.91 35.44
CA ASP A 310 -35.89 -28.90 35.46
C ASP A 310 -36.47 -30.26 35.85
N ALA A 311 -35.92 -31.37 35.32
CA ALA A 311 -36.33 -32.72 35.70
C ALA A 311 -36.03 -33.04 37.17
N ASN A 312 -34.85 -32.67 37.66
CA ASN A 312 -34.46 -32.79 39.07
C ASN A 312 -35.35 -31.94 39.98
N HIS A 313 -35.66 -30.71 39.54
CA HIS A 313 -36.58 -29.84 40.30
C HIS A 313 -38.00 -30.41 40.34
N ALA A 314 -38.55 -30.83 39.18
CA ALA A 314 -39.85 -31.44 39.15
C ALA A 314 -39.94 -32.71 40.04
N ALA A 315 -38.90 -33.53 40.03
CA ALA A 315 -38.80 -34.72 40.88
C ALA A 315 -38.71 -34.35 42.38
N PHE A 316 -38.00 -33.27 42.73
CA PHE A 316 -37.92 -32.75 44.09
C PHE A 316 -39.29 -32.21 44.55
N MET A 317 -39.92 -31.35 43.71
CA MET A 317 -41.25 -30.79 44.00
C MET A 317 -42.33 -31.87 44.15
N ASN A 318 -42.35 -32.86 43.26
CA ASN A 318 -43.28 -33.97 43.38
C ASN A 318 -43.07 -34.82 44.66
N ARG A 319 -41.82 -34.99 45.11
CA ARG A 319 -41.48 -35.72 46.34
C ARG A 319 -41.82 -35.00 47.63
N ASN A 320 -41.63 -33.68 47.65
CA ASN A 320 -41.71 -32.94 48.91
C ASN A 320 -42.93 -32.03 49.03
N PHE A 321 -43.62 -31.69 47.95
CA PHE A 321 -44.66 -30.66 47.98
C PHE A 321 -45.89 -30.99 47.09
N GLY A 322 -46.19 -32.23 46.83
CA GLY A 322 -47.31 -32.65 45.94
C GLY A 322 -48.54 -31.77 46.13
N ALA A 323 -48.87 -30.96 45.12
CA ALA A 323 -49.99 -30.05 44.92
C ALA A 323 -50.14 -28.89 45.90
N GLY A 324 -49.49 -27.73 45.66
CA GLY A 324 -49.89 -26.46 46.27
C GLY A 324 -48.77 -25.39 46.29
N SER A 325 -49.00 -24.35 45.51
CA SER A 325 -48.48 -22.98 45.46
C SER A 325 -47.13 -22.64 46.10
N ASP A 326 -46.18 -22.08 45.30
CA ASP A 326 -45.63 -20.79 45.74
C ASP A 326 -44.75 -20.09 44.67
N THR A 327 -45.11 -18.87 44.37
CA THR A 327 -44.33 -17.95 43.53
C THR A 327 -43.02 -17.49 44.19
N GLY A 328 -42.95 -17.52 45.55
CA GLY A 328 -41.72 -17.17 46.30
C GLY A 328 -40.60 -18.21 46.18
N GLN A 329 -40.91 -19.48 45.92
CA GLN A 329 -39.92 -20.51 45.70
C GLN A 329 -39.19 -20.39 44.36
N ARG A 330 -39.80 -19.84 43.33
CA ARG A 330 -39.16 -19.65 42.02
C ARG A 330 -38.00 -18.66 42.07
N GLN A 331 -38.16 -17.58 42.82
CA GLN A 331 -37.07 -16.59 42.99
C GLN A 331 -35.90 -17.16 43.80
N PHE A 332 -36.17 -17.97 44.83
CA PHE A 332 -35.14 -18.65 45.58
C PHE A 332 -34.36 -19.67 44.77
N LEU A 333 -35.04 -20.39 43.84
CA LEU A 333 -34.42 -21.34 42.97
C LEU A 333 -33.56 -20.70 41.87
N ASN A 334 -33.94 -19.53 41.34
CA ASN A 334 -33.14 -18.78 40.41
C ASN A 334 -31.79 -18.39 41.03
N THR A 335 -31.80 -18.04 42.32
CA THR A 335 -30.58 -17.70 43.07
C THR A 335 -29.65 -18.92 43.25
N ILE A 336 -30.25 -20.10 43.53
CA ILE A 336 -29.48 -21.36 43.68
C ILE A 336 -28.90 -21.85 42.34
N ASN A 337 -29.63 -21.64 41.25
CA ASN A 337 -29.24 -22.11 39.90
C ASN A 337 -28.33 -21.13 39.14
N GLU A 338 -27.92 -20.03 39.76
CA GLU A 338 -27.14 -18.99 39.10
C GLU A 338 -27.78 -18.50 37.79
N GLN A 339 -29.12 -18.35 37.76
CA GLN A 339 -29.89 -17.91 36.62
C GLN A 339 -30.45 -16.50 36.86
N GLU A 340 -30.65 -15.78 35.75
CA GLU A 340 -31.34 -14.50 35.70
C GLU A 340 -32.56 -14.58 34.78
N THR A 341 -33.63 -13.85 35.14
CA THR A 341 -34.78 -13.72 34.25
C THR A 341 -34.64 -12.45 33.44
N VAL A 342 -34.58 -12.59 32.09
CA VAL A 342 -34.47 -11.46 31.18
C VAL A 342 -35.74 -11.33 30.34
N TYR A 343 -36.09 -10.09 29.99
CA TYR A 343 -37.22 -9.81 29.10
C TYR A 343 -36.74 -9.64 27.69
N ASN A 344 -37.36 -10.40 26.74
CA ASN A 344 -37.09 -10.30 25.31
C ASN A 344 -38.15 -9.41 24.65
N PRO A 345 -37.79 -8.20 24.17
CA PRO A 345 -38.74 -7.29 23.52
C PRO A 345 -39.27 -7.78 22.16
N LEU A 346 -38.58 -8.71 21.49
CA LEU A 346 -39.06 -9.27 20.22
C LEU A 346 -40.24 -10.23 20.41
N THR A 347 -40.25 -10.96 21.52
CA THR A 347 -41.29 -11.99 21.77
C THR A 347 -42.30 -11.53 22.83
N GLY A 348 -41.98 -10.50 23.62
CA GLY A 348 -42.80 -10.06 24.76
C GLY A 348 -42.74 -11.01 25.97
N ASN A 349 -41.86 -12.01 25.98
CA ASN A 349 -41.77 -13.04 27.02
C ASN A 349 -40.50 -12.87 27.88
N ASN A 350 -40.61 -13.47 29.09
CA ASN A 350 -39.46 -13.61 29.96
C ASN A 350 -38.76 -14.96 29.73
N TYR A 351 -37.43 -14.92 29.75
CA TYR A 351 -36.58 -16.11 29.55
C TYR A 351 -35.60 -16.23 30.72
N GLN A 352 -35.20 -17.48 31.00
CA GLN A 352 -34.14 -17.77 31.97
C GLN A 352 -32.82 -17.86 31.22
N VAL A 353 -31.81 -17.10 31.70
CA VAL A 353 -30.44 -17.13 31.15
C VAL A 353 -29.47 -17.39 32.33
N ASN A 354 -28.31 -17.93 32.05
CA ASN A 354 -27.29 -18.08 33.06
C ASN A 354 -26.81 -16.69 33.55
N ALA A 355 -26.74 -16.54 34.86
CA ALA A 355 -26.24 -15.30 35.45
C ALA A 355 -24.73 -15.11 35.24
N GLY A 356 -24.24 -13.88 35.38
CA GLY A 356 -22.81 -13.59 35.44
C GLY A 356 -22.21 -12.92 34.20
N SER A 357 -23.02 -12.50 33.24
CA SER A 357 -22.57 -11.67 32.11
C SER A 357 -23.09 -10.24 32.22
N THR A 358 -22.30 -9.28 31.69
CA THR A 358 -22.69 -7.86 31.71
C THR A 358 -23.75 -7.54 30.68
N GLU A 359 -23.84 -8.35 29.61
CA GLU A 359 -24.78 -8.18 28.51
C GLU A 359 -25.31 -9.50 28.01
N TYR A 360 -26.59 -9.50 27.66
CA TYR A 360 -27.28 -10.63 27.03
C TYR A 360 -27.93 -10.15 25.75
N TRP A 361 -27.73 -10.90 24.68
CA TRP A 361 -28.38 -10.70 23.38
C TRP A 361 -29.27 -11.90 23.08
N MET A 362 -30.48 -11.67 22.59
CA MET A 362 -31.47 -12.74 22.33
C MET A 362 -32.14 -12.53 20.97
N ASP A 363 -32.40 -13.64 20.27
CA ASP A 363 -33.18 -13.66 19.03
C ASP A 363 -34.66 -13.94 19.31
N SER A 364 -35.50 -13.97 18.26
CA SER A 364 -36.93 -14.27 18.35
C SER A 364 -37.23 -15.73 18.74
N ASP A 365 -36.28 -16.65 18.58
CA ASP A 365 -36.42 -18.05 18.91
C ASP A 365 -36.01 -18.39 20.36
N GLY A 366 -35.55 -17.37 21.11
CA GLY A 366 -35.07 -17.50 22.50
C GLY A 366 -33.64 -18.01 22.63
N ASN A 367 -32.88 -18.07 21.54
CA ASN A 367 -31.43 -18.29 21.64
C ASN A 367 -30.78 -17.04 22.22
N TYR A 368 -29.79 -17.23 23.08
CA TYR A 368 -29.11 -16.08 23.68
C TYR A 368 -27.60 -16.20 23.64
N ILE A 369 -26.95 -15.04 23.63
CA ILE A 369 -25.51 -14.86 23.66
C ILE A 369 -25.17 -14.08 24.94
N GLN A 370 -24.27 -14.62 25.75
CA GLN A 370 -23.69 -13.96 26.90
C GLN A 370 -22.44 -13.21 26.47
N ASN A 371 -22.32 -11.94 26.85
CA ASN A 371 -21.18 -11.14 26.48
C ASN A 371 -20.74 -10.19 27.60
N ASN A 372 -19.44 -10.04 27.77
CA ASN A 372 -18.81 -9.09 28.69
C ASN A 372 -18.06 -7.96 27.98
N ASP A 373 -18.09 -7.92 26.65
CA ASP A 373 -17.49 -6.87 25.84
C ASP A 373 -18.57 -5.84 25.44
N LEU A 374 -18.50 -4.66 26.00
CA LEU A 374 -19.44 -3.55 25.79
C LEU A 374 -19.53 -3.05 24.33
N PHE A 375 -18.59 -3.43 23.48
CA PHE A 375 -18.54 -3.03 22.08
C PHE A 375 -18.97 -4.15 21.12
N TYR A 376 -19.28 -5.33 21.64
CA TYR A 376 -19.73 -6.45 20.82
C TYR A 376 -21.21 -6.30 20.45
N THR A 377 -21.54 -6.55 19.18
CA THR A 377 -22.93 -6.73 18.71
C THR A 377 -23.02 -7.91 17.76
N PRO A 378 -23.88 -8.90 18.05
CA PRO A 378 -24.07 -10.04 17.15
C PRO A 378 -24.66 -9.68 15.79
N ASN A 379 -25.36 -8.54 15.68
CA ASN A 379 -25.89 -8.04 14.41
C ASN A 379 -24.78 -7.57 13.44
N GLY A 380 -23.58 -7.32 13.93
CA GLY A 380 -22.39 -7.02 13.12
C GLY A 380 -21.56 -8.25 12.74
N ASP A 381 -21.87 -9.41 13.29
CA ASP A 381 -21.18 -10.67 12.96
C ASP A 381 -21.82 -11.31 11.71
N ILE A 382 -21.03 -11.47 10.64
CA ILE A 382 -21.47 -12.00 9.35
C ILE A 382 -22.09 -13.42 9.48
N ASN A 383 -21.78 -14.16 10.53
CA ASN A 383 -22.28 -15.52 10.76
C ASN A 383 -23.54 -15.56 11.64
N LEU A 384 -23.87 -14.44 12.25
CA LEU A 384 -25.03 -14.28 13.13
C LEU A 384 -26.05 -13.28 12.58
N ASN A 385 -25.73 -12.60 11.48
CA ASN A 385 -26.55 -11.53 10.88
C ASN A 385 -27.78 -12.04 10.10
N ASN A 386 -28.00 -13.35 10.02
CA ASN A 386 -29.20 -13.94 9.45
C ASN A 386 -30.39 -13.91 10.43
N ARG A 387 -30.21 -13.38 11.62
CA ARG A 387 -31.21 -13.23 12.69
C ARG A 387 -31.11 -11.84 13.30
N GLU A 388 -32.23 -11.33 13.77
CA GLU A 388 -32.25 -10.10 14.56
C GLU A 388 -31.94 -10.42 16.02
N TRP A 389 -30.89 -9.82 16.55
CA TRP A 389 -30.48 -9.93 17.93
C TRP A 389 -30.78 -8.64 18.68
N VAL A 390 -31.51 -8.71 19.76
CA VAL A 390 -31.77 -7.58 20.64
C VAL A 390 -31.07 -7.75 21.98
N LYS A 391 -30.60 -6.66 22.52
CA LYS A 391 -30.05 -6.64 23.86
C LYS A 391 -31.23 -6.78 24.84
N VAL A 392 -31.15 -7.78 25.73
CA VAL A 392 -32.16 -8.03 26.75
C VAL A 392 -31.62 -7.66 28.13
N GLY A 393 -32.50 -7.16 28.97
CA GLY A 393 -32.18 -6.76 30.36
C GLY A 393 -32.98 -7.54 31.38
N ASN A 394 -32.63 -7.38 32.65
CA ASN A 394 -33.35 -8.03 33.75
C ASN A 394 -34.83 -7.64 33.72
N ALA A 395 -35.70 -8.61 33.88
CA ALA A 395 -37.15 -8.43 33.83
C ALA A 395 -37.72 -7.75 35.10
N TYR A 396 -36.87 -7.51 36.14
CA TYR A 396 -37.25 -6.90 37.42
C TYR A 396 -36.21 -5.91 37.92
#